data_035828cdaeeb90e2d4f92f48f821beea
#
_entry.id   035828cdaeeb90e2d4f92f48f821beea
#
_cell.length_a   1.000
_cell.length_b   1.000
_cell.length_c   1.000
_cell.angle_alpha   90.00
_cell.angle_beta   90.00
_cell.angle_gamma   90.00
#
_symmetry.space_group_name_H-M   'P 1'
#
loop_
_entity.id
_entity.type
_entity.pdbx_description
1 polymer ?
#
loop_
_entity_poly.entity_id
_entity_poly.type
_entity_poly.pdbx_seq_one_letter_code
_entity_poly.pdbx_strand_id
1 'polypeptide(L)' 'MKFLVTDIEFDFNTDMPDYYSVSFDDQQLIVNDNLGVWEADDEDDLIEEVICNAGWCIKSIDYEIQLK' A
#
# COMPACT_ATOMS: atom_id res chain seq x y z
N MET A 1 -13.31 11.04 4.37
CA MET A 1 -13.46 9.78 5.13
C MET A 1 -12.07 9.31 5.52
N LYS A 2 -11.93 8.80 6.73
CA LYS A 2 -10.65 8.31 7.22
C LYS A 2 -10.63 6.79 7.23
N PHE A 3 -9.53 6.22 6.76
CA PHE A 3 -9.32 4.78 6.73
C PHE A 3 -8.10 4.44 7.56
N LEU A 4 -8.23 3.44 8.42
CA LEU A 4 -7.09 2.88 9.13
C LEU A 4 -6.60 1.67 8.36
N VAL A 5 -5.49 1.82 7.65
CA VAL A 5 -4.91 0.73 6.86
C VAL A 5 -4.10 -0.16 7.80
N THR A 6 -4.51 -1.41 7.89
CA THR A 6 -3.91 -2.37 8.82
C THR A 6 -2.92 -3.31 8.17
N ASP A 7 -3.08 -3.55 6.86
CA ASP A 7 -2.14 -4.40 6.12
C ASP A 7 -2.27 -4.10 4.62
N ILE A 8 -1.18 -4.26 3.91
CA ILE A 8 -1.16 -4.06 2.45
C ILE A 8 -0.28 -5.14 1.84
N GLU A 9 -0.78 -5.75 0.77
CA GLU A 9 0.04 -6.63 -0.07
C GLU A 9 0.27 -5.94 -1.39
N PHE A 10 1.50 -5.50 -1.63
CA PHE A 10 1.89 -4.89 -2.90
C PHE A 10 2.33 -5.94 -3.90
N ASP A 11 2.19 -5.64 -5.17
CA ASP A 11 2.69 -6.47 -6.24
C ASP A 11 4.11 -6.05 -6.58
N PHE A 12 5.08 -6.72 -5.98
CA PHE A 12 6.49 -6.50 -6.26
C PHE A 12 7.00 -7.43 -7.37
N ASN A 13 6.11 -8.28 -7.89
CA ASN A 13 6.46 -9.27 -8.89
C ASN A 13 6.42 -8.62 -10.27
N THR A 14 7.57 -8.14 -10.73
CA THR A 14 7.70 -7.48 -12.02
C THR A 14 8.53 -8.34 -12.96
N ASP A 15 8.44 -8.07 -14.26
CA ASP A 15 9.26 -8.76 -15.27
C ASP A 15 10.68 -8.21 -15.33
N MET A 16 11.11 -7.51 -14.30
CA MET A 16 12.44 -6.92 -14.26
C MET A 16 13.50 -7.94 -13.89
N PRO A 17 14.76 -7.74 -14.34
CA PRO A 17 15.86 -8.60 -13.92
C PRO A 17 16.03 -8.63 -12.40
N ASP A 18 16.65 -9.72 -11.90
CA ASP A 18 16.78 -9.95 -10.46
C ASP A 18 17.43 -8.80 -9.70
N TYR A 19 18.35 -8.07 -10.33
CA TYR A 19 19.03 -6.97 -9.64
C TYR A 19 18.12 -5.74 -9.45
N TYR A 20 16.94 -5.74 -10.02
CA TYR A 20 15.92 -4.72 -9.76
C TYR A 20 14.87 -5.19 -8.77
N SER A 21 14.98 -6.44 -8.30
CA SER A 21 14.01 -6.98 -7.34
C SER A 21 14.11 -6.26 -6.01
N VAL A 22 12.96 -6.04 -5.39
CA VAL A 22 12.90 -5.44 -4.06
C VAL A 22 13.16 -6.55 -3.04
N SER A 23 14.10 -6.35 -2.14
CA SER A 23 14.39 -7.33 -1.09
C SER A 23 13.21 -7.46 -0.13
N PHE A 24 13.13 -8.60 0.56
CA PHE A 24 12.05 -8.83 1.52
C PHE A 24 12.02 -7.73 2.61
N ASP A 25 13.18 -7.34 3.10
CA ASP A 25 13.27 -6.29 4.11
C ASP A 25 12.77 -4.95 3.57
N ASP A 26 13.13 -4.61 2.34
CA ASP A 26 12.65 -3.38 1.70
C ASP A 26 11.15 -3.43 1.46
N GLN A 27 10.61 -4.60 1.10
CA GLN A 27 9.16 -4.76 0.95
C GLN A 27 8.44 -4.48 2.25
N GLN A 28 8.98 -4.97 3.37
CA GLN A 28 8.39 -4.72 4.69
C GLN A 28 8.42 -3.24 5.05
N LEU A 29 9.50 -2.56 4.73
CA LEU A 29 9.61 -1.12 4.98
C LEU A 29 8.57 -0.34 4.17
N ILE A 30 8.39 -0.71 2.90
CA ILE A 30 7.40 -0.05 2.05
C ILE A 30 5.99 -0.27 2.61
N VAL A 31 5.67 -1.49 3.02
CA VAL A 31 4.38 -1.79 3.63
C VAL A 31 4.19 -0.95 4.90
N ASN A 32 5.16 -0.98 5.80
CA ASN A 32 5.05 -0.27 7.07
C ASN A 32 4.89 1.24 6.89
N ASP A 33 5.57 1.82 5.91
CA ASP A 33 5.47 3.26 5.63
C ASP A 33 4.07 3.66 5.16
N ASN A 34 3.31 2.71 4.65
CA ASN A 34 1.99 2.99 4.11
C ASN A 34 0.84 2.50 5.01
N LEU A 35 1.16 1.98 6.18
CA LEU A 35 0.14 1.63 7.17
C LEU A 35 -0.26 2.87 7.98
N GLY A 36 -1.45 2.80 8.59
CA GLY A 36 -1.94 3.87 9.43
C GLY A 36 -3.15 4.56 8.85
N VAL A 37 -3.41 5.78 9.33
CA VAL A 37 -4.62 6.51 8.95
C VAL A 37 -4.38 7.28 7.65
N TRP A 38 -5.28 7.06 6.70
CA TRP A 38 -5.31 7.78 5.43
C TRP A 38 -6.64 8.51 5.28
N GLU A 39 -6.62 9.66 4.64
CA GLU A 39 -7.85 10.38 4.33
C GLU A 39 -8.11 10.28 2.83
N ALA A 40 -9.30 9.78 2.48
CA ALA A 40 -9.71 9.58 1.10
C ALA A 40 -11.22 9.67 1.01
N ASP A 41 -11.74 9.88 -0.19
CA ASP A 41 -13.19 9.99 -0.39
C ASP A 41 -13.87 8.62 -0.36
N ASP A 42 -13.21 7.61 -0.91
CA ASP A 42 -13.73 6.24 -0.93
C ASP A 42 -12.56 5.26 -1.04
N GLU A 43 -12.89 3.95 -1.15
CA GLU A 43 -11.89 2.90 -1.24
C GLU A 43 -11.01 3.06 -2.48
N ASP A 44 -11.60 3.38 -3.62
CA ASP A 44 -10.83 3.55 -4.85
C ASP A 44 -9.84 4.69 -4.73
N ASP A 45 -10.27 5.79 -4.13
CA ASP A 45 -9.41 6.94 -3.89
C ASP A 45 -8.28 6.58 -2.91
N LEU A 46 -8.60 5.82 -1.87
CA LEU A 46 -7.61 5.34 -0.91
C LEU A 46 -6.53 4.52 -1.61
N ILE A 47 -6.94 3.58 -2.45
CA ILE A 47 -6.00 2.71 -3.17
C ILE A 47 -5.11 3.54 -4.09
N GLU A 48 -5.67 4.49 -4.83
CA GLU A 48 -4.89 5.37 -5.68
C GLU A 48 -3.85 6.17 -4.89
N GLU A 49 -4.27 6.72 -3.76
CA GLU A 49 -3.36 7.51 -2.91
C GLU A 49 -2.20 6.66 -2.42
N VAL A 50 -2.47 5.44 -1.99
CA VAL A 50 -1.43 4.54 -1.50
C VAL A 50 -0.49 4.14 -2.63
N ILE A 51 -1.04 3.80 -3.79
CA ILE A 51 -0.24 3.44 -4.97
C ILE A 51 0.67 4.59 -5.37
N CYS A 52 0.15 5.80 -5.41
CA CYS A 52 0.95 6.99 -5.77
C CYS A 52 2.06 7.22 -4.76
N ASN A 53 1.80 7.02 -3.49
CA ASN A 53 2.81 7.23 -2.45
C ASN A 53 3.87 6.14 -2.45
N ALA A 54 3.46 4.89 -2.61
CA ALA A 54 4.37 3.75 -2.55
C ALA A 54 5.13 3.52 -3.86
N GLY A 55 4.50 3.82 -4.99
CA GLY A 55 5.08 3.54 -6.29
C GLY A 55 4.90 2.11 -6.78
N TRP A 56 4.05 1.33 -6.11
CA TRP A 56 3.80 -0.08 -6.45
C TRP A 56 2.31 -0.34 -6.51
N CYS A 57 1.91 -1.26 -7.38
CA CYS A 57 0.51 -1.67 -7.45
C CYS A 57 0.14 -2.50 -6.21
N ILE A 58 -1.11 -2.42 -5.81
CA ILE A 58 -1.63 -3.14 -4.65
C ILE A 58 -2.33 -4.41 -5.12
N LYS A 59 -1.96 -5.56 -4.53
CA LYS A 59 -2.67 -6.82 -4.75
C LYS A 59 -3.85 -6.95 -3.80
N SER A 60 -3.66 -6.60 -2.55
CA SER A 60 -4.75 -6.56 -1.57
C SER A 60 -4.45 -5.53 -0.50
N ILE A 61 -5.50 -5.05 0.14
CA ILE A 61 -5.37 -4.06 1.21
C ILE A 61 -6.44 -4.34 2.25
N ASP A 62 -6.02 -4.34 3.52
CA ASP A 62 -6.93 -4.45 4.64
C ASP A 62 -7.00 -3.12 5.35
N TYR A 63 -8.21 -2.67 5.63
CA TYR A 63 -8.41 -1.38 6.30
C TYR A 63 -9.71 -1.38 7.08
N GLU A 64 -9.82 -0.44 7.99
CA GLU A 64 -11.04 -0.17 8.73
C GLU A 64 -11.45 1.28 8.50
N ILE A 65 -12.75 1.50 8.36
CA ILE A 65 -13.27 2.85 8.19
C ILE A 65 -13.35 3.49 9.57
N GLN A 66 -12.73 4.66 9.71
CA GLN A 66 -12.79 5.46 10.93
C GLN A 66 -14.02 6.34 10.87
N LEU A 67 -15.02 6.04 11.66
CA LEU A 67 -16.30 6.74 11.63
C LEU A 67 -16.29 8.03 12.46
N LYS A 68 -15.12 8.49 12.83
CA LYS A 68 -15.12 9.69 13.61
C LYS A 68 -13.81 10.45 13.55
#